data_20d2a480e63af229642e3774c877175f
#
_entry.id   20d2a480e63af229642e3774c877175f
#
_cell.length_a   1.000
_cell.length_b   1.000
_cell.length_c   1.000
_cell.angle_alpha   90.00
_cell.angle_beta   90.00
_cell.angle_gamma   90.00
#
_symmetry.space_group_name_H-M   'P 1'
#
loop_
_entity.id
_entity.type
_entity.pdbx_description
1 polymer ?
#
loop_
_entity_poly.entity_id
_entity_poly.type
_entity_poly.pdbx_seq_one_letter_code
_entity_poly.pdbx_strand_id
1 'polypeptide(L)'
;MKQITKQTAGRQIVVFDHVVATRPAGVLINAVEAKKRFTDGIIPAGTLLIPHNDESFKPVNDTFTDSNIATAIGLTAEDIVLDDFPMVAVVISGTARTEALPDKEKAGIAFVKKLLPRITFY
;
A
#
# COMPACT_ATOMS: atom_id res chain seq x y z
N MET A 1 -1.57 15.89 14.49
CA MET A 1 -0.88 15.66 14.13
C MET A 1 -0.03 15.87 13.62
N LYS A 2 0.12 16.06 13.32
CA LYS A 2 0.92 16.36 12.80
C LYS A 2 2.16 15.96 12.70
N GLN A 3 2.58 16.07 12.58
CA GLN A 3 3.82 15.64 12.87
C GLN A 3 4.30 14.51 12.11
N ILE A 4 3.40 13.70 11.65
CA ILE A 4 3.68 12.59 10.74
C ILE A 4 4.33 13.05 9.48
N THR A 5 3.91 14.21 8.99
CA THR A 5 4.53 14.76 7.80
C THR A 5 6.00 14.99 7.95
N LYS A 6 6.43 15.41 9.11
CA LYS A 6 7.83 15.61 9.34
C LYS A 6 8.59 14.31 9.34
N GLN A 7 7.99 13.27 9.89
CA GLN A 7 8.62 11.97 9.95
C GLN A 7 8.81 11.33 8.60
N THR A 8 7.97 11.68 7.67
CA THR A 8 8.10 11.16 6.31
C THR A 8 9.13 11.93 5.50
N ALA A 9 10.01 12.65 6.17
CA ALA A 9 11.13 13.35 5.56
C ALA A 9 10.68 14.31 4.47
N GLY A 10 9.63 15.04 4.73
CA GLY A 10 9.11 16.01 3.79
C GLY A 10 8.25 15.44 2.68
N ARG A 11 8.02 14.13 2.69
CA ARG A 11 7.14 13.53 1.72
C ARG A 11 5.71 13.96 2.01
N GLN A 12 5.15 14.76 1.11
CA GLN A 12 3.78 15.24 1.23
C GLN A 12 3.03 14.93 -0.04
N ILE A 13 2.95 13.64 -0.33
CA ILE A 13 2.33 13.16 -1.55
C ILE A 13 0.92 12.71 -1.25
N VAL A 14 -0.04 13.27 -1.98
CA VAL A 14 -1.43 12.84 -1.89
C VAL A 14 -1.62 11.70 -2.88
N VAL A 15 -1.83 10.50 -2.36
CA VAL A 15 -2.07 9.33 -3.21
C VAL A 15 -3.56 9.20 -3.54
N PHE A 16 -4.43 9.37 -2.55
CA PHE A 16 -5.86 9.22 -2.74
C PHE A 16 -6.56 10.57 -2.65
N ASP A 17 -7.29 10.95 -3.70
CA ASP A 17 -8.13 12.14 -3.66
C ASP A 17 -9.45 11.85 -2.98
N HIS A 18 -9.94 10.63 -3.11
CA HIS A 18 -11.20 10.23 -2.53
C HIS A 18 -11.17 8.75 -2.18
N VAL A 19 -11.45 8.44 -0.92
CA VAL A 19 -11.55 7.07 -0.45
C VAL A 19 -13.02 6.77 -0.22
N VAL A 20 -13.56 5.82 -0.99
CA VAL A 20 -14.96 5.42 -0.87
C VAL A 20 -15.12 4.35 0.20
N ALA A 21 -14.24 3.36 0.19
CA ALA A 21 -14.32 2.25 1.13
C ALA A 21 -12.95 1.71 1.48
N THR A 22 -12.80 1.28 2.73
CA THR A 22 -11.60 0.58 3.20
C THR A 22 -12.03 -0.79 3.70
N ARG A 23 -11.05 -1.70 3.78
CA ARG A 23 -11.29 -3.01 4.36
C ARG A 23 -11.59 -2.85 5.85
N PRO A 24 -12.64 -3.49 6.39
CA PRO A 24 -12.96 -3.36 7.80
C PRO A 24 -11.79 -3.79 8.71
N ALA A 25 -11.58 -3.04 9.78
CA ALA A 25 -10.63 -3.34 10.85
C ALA A 25 -9.14 -3.21 10.51
N GLY A 26 -8.78 -2.83 9.29
CA GLY A 26 -7.37 -2.74 8.92
C GLY A 26 -6.69 -4.10 8.85
N VAL A 27 -5.38 -4.09 8.62
CA VAL A 27 -4.61 -5.33 8.50
C VAL A 27 -3.26 -5.17 9.21
N LEU A 28 -2.75 -6.30 9.69
CA LEU A 28 -1.42 -6.34 10.30
C LEU A 28 -0.39 -6.60 9.21
N ILE A 29 0.70 -5.85 9.23
CA ILE A 29 1.80 -5.99 8.28
C ILE A 29 2.91 -6.82 8.91
N ASN A 30 3.46 -7.77 8.16
CA ASN A 30 4.65 -8.48 8.61
C ASN A 30 5.86 -7.58 8.41
N ALA A 31 6.41 -7.07 9.52
CA ALA A 31 7.49 -6.08 9.46
C ALA A 31 8.76 -6.63 8.83
N VAL A 32 9.07 -7.91 9.07
CA VAL A 32 10.27 -8.53 8.50
C VAL A 32 10.20 -8.57 6.98
N GLU A 33 9.06 -9.01 6.45
CA GLU A 33 8.87 -9.06 5.00
C GLU A 33 8.80 -7.66 4.38
N ALA A 34 8.16 -6.73 5.08
CA ALA A 34 8.04 -5.37 4.58
C ALA A 34 9.40 -4.65 4.51
N LYS A 35 10.27 -4.90 5.46
CA LYS A 35 11.60 -4.27 5.48
C LYS A 35 12.51 -4.74 4.36
N LYS A 36 12.20 -5.85 3.73
CA LYS A 36 12.94 -6.31 2.56
C LYS A 36 12.77 -5.36 1.38
N ARG A 37 11.62 -4.71 1.29
CA ARG A 37 11.35 -3.72 0.24
C ARG A 37 11.56 -2.29 0.73
N PHE A 38 11.10 -1.99 1.94
CA PHE A 38 11.16 -0.65 2.51
C PHE A 38 12.17 -0.63 3.66
N THR A 39 13.45 -0.53 3.29
CA THR A 39 14.55 -0.64 4.24
C THR A 39 14.62 0.51 5.24
N ASP A 40 13.97 1.63 4.92
CA ASP A 40 13.88 2.77 5.84
C ASP A 40 12.84 2.58 6.94
N GLY A 41 12.08 1.48 6.89
CA GLY A 41 11.10 1.17 7.91
C GLY A 41 9.77 1.90 7.75
N ILE A 42 9.51 2.47 6.59
CA ILE A 42 8.25 3.19 6.32
C ILE A 42 7.62 2.64 5.05
N ILE A 43 6.37 2.20 5.15
CA ILE A 43 5.58 1.79 3.99
C ILE A 43 4.80 3.02 3.53
N PRO A 44 5.03 3.50 2.31
CA PRO A 44 4.27 4.65 1.80
C PRO A 44 2.84 4.28 1.44
N ALA A 45 1.96 5.27 1.50
CA ALA A 45 0.58 5.11 1.05
C ALA A 45 0.53 4.65 -0.41
N GLY A 46 -0.43 3.80 -0.73
CA GLY A 46 -0.58 3.29 -2.08
C GLY A 46 0.20 2.02 -2.36
N THR A 47 0.77 1.40 -1.33
CA THR A 47 1.49 0.13 -1.47
C THR A 47 0.51 -1.03 -1.57
N LEU A 48 0.69 -1.89 -2.57
CA LEU A 48 -0.16 -3.06 -2.77
C LEU A 48 0.23 -4.15 -1.77
N LEU A 49 -0.77 -4.73 -1.10
CA LEU A 49 -0.57 -5.77 -0.09
C LEU A 49 -1.10 -7.10 -0.54
N ILE A 50 -0.31 -8.15 -0.30
CA ILE A 50 -0.73 -9.53 -0.52
C ILE A 50 -0.67 -10.29 0.80
N PRO A 51 -1.42 -11.39 0.96
CA PRO A 51 -1.34 -12.19 2.18
C PRO A 51 0.04 -12.79 2.35
N HIS A 52 0.54 -12.79 3.59
CA HIS A 52 1.76 -13.48 3.95
C HIS A 52 1.42 -14.83 4.61
N ASN A 53 0.48 -14.76 5.56
CA ASN A 53 -0.05 -15.97 6.22
C ASN A 53 -1.49 -15.65 6.66
N ASP A 54 -2.07 -16.47 7.51
CA ASP A 54 -3.46 -16.30 7.92
C ASP A 54 -3.71 -14.99 8.68
N GLU A 55 -2.66 -14.42 9.27
CA GLU A 55 -2.82 -13.29 10.18
C GLU A 55 -2.17 -12.00 9.71
N SER A 56 -1.30 -12.06 8.71
CA SER A 56 -0.55 -10.88 8.31
C SER A 56 -0.45 -10.74 6.80
N PHE A 57 -0.07 -9.54 6.37
CA PHE A 57 0.07 -9.18 4.96
C PHE A 57 1.44 -8.57 4.73
N LYS A 58 1.86 -8.52 3.49
CA LYS A 58 3.16 -7.96 3.13
C LYS A 58 3.08 -7.22 1.80
N PRO A 59 3.97 -6.24 1.56
CA PRO A 59 4.07 -5.65 0.23
C PRO A 59 4.74 -6.63 -0.72
N VAL A 60 4.45 -6.48 -2.01
CA VAL A 60 5.07 -7.29 -3.05
C VAL A 60 6.47 -6.77 -3.31
N ASN A 61 7.48 -7.63 -3.21
CA ASN A 61 8.88 -7.23 -3.36
C ASN A 61 9.46 -7.51 -4.74
N ASP A 62 8.69 -8.14 -5.63
CA ASP A 62 9.12 -8.46 -6.97
C ASP A 62 8.41 -7.59 -7.99
N THR A 63 8.90 -7.59 -9.23
CA THR A 63 8.18 -6.94 -10.34
C THR A 63 6.80 -7.56 -10.46
N PHE A 64 5.78 -6.72 -10.59
CA PHE A 64 4.40 -7.18 -10.62
C PHE A 64 4.11 -8.03 -11.86
N THR A 65 3.44 -9.15 -11.64
CA THR A 65 2.90 -10.01 -12.69
C THR A 65 1.49 -10.42 -12.27
N ASP A 66 0.71 -10.94 -13.23
CA ASP A 66 -0.64 -11.39 -12.90
C ASP A 66 -0.67 -12.44 -11.79
N SER A 67 0.35 -13.29 -11.72
CA SER A 67 0.37 -14.37 -10.74
C SER A 67 0.82 -13.93 -9.36
N ASN A 68 1.83 -13.04 -9.24
CA ASN A 68 2.34 -12.71 -7.92
C ASN A 68 1.49 -11.68 -7.16
N ILE A 69 0.59 -11.00 -7.84
CA ILE A 69 -0.33 -10.08 -7.17
C ILE A 69 -1.78 -10.56 -7.18
N ALA A 70 -2.01 -11.81 -7.63
CA ALA A 70 -3.38 -12.32 -7.80
C ALA A 70 -4.19 -12.33 -6.50
N THR A 71 -3.52 -12.43 -5.35
CA THR A 71 -4.19 -12.46 -4.04
C THR A 71 -4.20 -11.12 -3.33
N ALA A 72 -3.76 -10.04 -3.99
CA ALA A 72 -3.69 -8.73 -3.36
C ALA A 72 -5.07 -8.25 -2.92
N ILE A 73 -5.09 -7.53 -1.79
CA ILE A 73 -6.33 -7.10 -1.16
C ILE A 73 -6.64 -5.63 -1.38
N GLY A 74 -5.65 -4.81 -1.71
CA GLY A 74 -5.83 -3.39 -1.94
C GLY A 74 -4.56 -2.61 -1.66
N LEU A 75 -4.70 -1.30 -1.53
CA LEU A 75 -3.57 -0.39 -1.33
C LEU A 75 -3.61 0.19 0.07
N THR A 76 -2.43 0.41 0.65
CA THR A 76 -2.36 1.06 1.97
C THR A 76 -2.90 2.48 1.89
N ALA A 77 -3.70 2.86 2.90
CA ALA A 77 -4.39 4.15 2.88
C ALA A 77 -3.46 5.31 3.25
N GLU A 78 -2.40 5.04 4.00
CA GLU A 78 -1.52 6.08 4.53
C GLU A 78 -0.12 5.54 4.72
N ASP A 79 0.84 6.45 4.93
CA ASP A 79 2.20 6.04 5.27
C ASP A 79 2.18 5.40 6.66
N ILE A 80 2.96 4.34 6.83
CA ILE A 80 2.99 3.62 8.11
C ILE A 80 4.43 3.28 8.50
N VAL A 81 4.73 3.47 9.78
CA VAL A 81 6.03 3.12 10.34
C VAL A 81 5.98 1.65 10.76
N LEU A 82 7.03 0.91 10.39
CA LEU A 82 7.13 -0.51 10.75
C LEU A 82 7.68 -0.65 12.16
N ASP A 83 6.79 -0.62 13.13
CA ASP A 83 7.11 -0.83 14.54
C ASP A 83 6.74 -2.26 14.95
N ASP A 84 6.47 -2.50 16.24
CA ASP A 84 6.17 -3.84 16.74
C ASP A 84 4.85 -4.40 16.21
N PHE A 85 3.86 -3.53 15.97
CA PHE A 85 2.55 -3.95 15.49
C PHE A 85 2.07 -3.00 14.40
N PRO A 86 2.68 -3.05 13.22
CA PRO A 86 2.26 -2.13 12.16
C PRO A 86 0.91 -2.55 11.59
N MET A 87 -0.09 -1.73 11.82
CA MET A 87 -1.43 -1.95 11.28
C MET A 87 -1.82 -0.77 10.41
N VAL A 88 -2.50 -1.05 9.31
CA VAL A 88 -2.86 -0.02 8.35
C VAL A 88 -4.25 -0.30 7.77
N ALA A 89 -4.97 0.77 7.46
CA ALA A 89 -6.20 0.68 6.68
C ALA A 89 -5.85 0.38 5.23
N VAL A 90 -6.68 -0.41 4.57
CA VAL A 90 -6.49 -0.80 3.17
C VAL A 90 -7.63 -0.25 2.35
N VAL A 91 -7.30 0.53 1.31
CA VAL A 91 -8.28 1.12 0.40
C VAL A 91 -8.69 0.06 -0.62
N ILE A 92 -9.97 -0.18 -0.73
CA ILE A 92 -10.53 -1.12 -1.70
C ILE A 92 -11.40 -0.43 -2.75
N SER A 93 -11.76 0.83 -2.55
CA SER A 93 -12.55 1.59 -3.50
C SER A 93 -12.27 3.09 -3.35
N GLY A 94 -12.12 3.79 -4.46
CA GLY A 94 -11.87 5.23 -4.45
C GLY A 94 -11.14 5.69 -5.68
N THR A 95 -10.47 6.86 -5.59
CA THR A 95 -9.66 7.39 -6.67
C THR A 95 -8.23 7.61 -6.19
N ALA A 96 -7.27 7.22 -7.01
CA ALA A 96 -5.85 7.29 -6.67
C ALA A 96 -5.06 7.96 -7.79
N ARG A 97 -4.00 8.66 -7.42
CA ARG A 97 -3.10 9.32 -8.38
C ARG A 97 -1.98 8.37 -8.74
N THR A 98 -1.90 7.97 -10.01
CA THR A 98 -0.87 7.04 -10.48
C THR A 98 0.53 7.57 -10.22
N GLU A 99 0.75 8.86 -10.46
CA GLU A 99 2.09 9.44 -10.28
C GLU A 99 2.57 9.45 -8.83
N ALA A 100 1.65 9.36 -7.88
CA ALA A 100 1.97 9.38 -6.45
C ALA A 100 2.22 8.00 -5.87
N LEU A 101 1.99 6.93 -6.63
CA LEU A 101 2.18 5.57 -6.14
C LEU A 101 3.66 5.24 -5.97
N PRO A 102 3.99 4.28 -5.08
CA PRO A 102 5.37 3.77 -4.99
C PRO A 102 5.84 3.19 -6.33
N ASP A 103 7.15 3.06 -6.48
CA ASP A 103 7.77 2.70 -7.76
C ASP A 103 7.25 1.41 -8.37
N LYS A 104 7.12 0.35 -7.58
CA LYS A 104 6.67 -0.94 -8.13
C LYS A 104 5.22 -0.91 -8.54
N GLU A 105 4.37 -0.25 -7.77
CA GLU A 105 2.97 -0.08 -8.11
C GLU A 105 2.82 0.76 -9.37
N LYS A 106 3.62 1.82 -9.48
CA LYS A 106 3.58 2.67 -10.67
C LYS A 106 4.05 1.92 -11.91
N ALA A 107 5.13 1.17 -11.79
CA ALA A 107 5.67 0.40 -12.91
C ALA A 107 4.71 -0.72 -13.35
N GLY A 108 4.01 -1.33 -12.41
CA GLY A 108 3.06 -2.39 -12.68
C GLY A 108 1.61 -1.95 -12.72
N ILE A 109 1.35 -0.68 -13.03
CA ILE A 109 0.00 -0.11 -12.91
C ILE A 109 -1.03 -0.84 -13.76
N ALA A 110 -0.64 -1.39 -14.91
CA ALA A 110 -1.57 -2.12 -15.76
C ALA A 110 -2.12 -3.36 -15.05
N PHE A 111 -1.28 -4.04 -14.28
CA PHE A 111 -1.72 -5.19 -13.50
C PHE A 111 -2.58 -4.77 -12.31
N VAL A 112 -2.20 -3.67 -11.65
CA VAL A 112 -2.94 -3.16 -10.51
C VAL A 112 -4.35 -2.71 -10.91
N LYS A 113 -4.47 -2.03 -12.03
CA LYS A 113 -5.79 -1.60 -12.56
C LYS A 113 -6.72 -2.78 -12.82
N LYS A 114 -6.18 -3.86 -13.36
CA LYS A 114 -6.95 -5.06 -13.64
C LYS A 114 -7.43 -5.72 -12.35
N LEU A 115 -6.57 -5.72 -11.34
CA LEU A 115 -6.84 -6.39 -10.08
C LEU A 115 -7.80 -5.60 -9.20
N LEU A 116 -7.71 -4.27 -9.23
CA LEU A 116 -8.48 -3.39 -8.36
C LEU A 116 -9.41 -2.50 -9.19
N PRO A 117 -10.49 -3.08 -9.79
CA PRO A 117 -11.37 -2.31 -10.67
C PRO A 117 -12.22 -1.26 -9.95
N ARG A 118 -12.32 -1.34 -8.63
CA ARG A 118 -13.08 -0.37 -7.85
C ARG A 118 -12.27 0.88 -7.50
N ILE A 119 -10.99 0.89 -7.80
CA ILE A 119 -10.13 2.06 -7.64
C ILE A 119 -9.88 2.65 -9.02
N THR A 120 -10.18 3.92 -9.19
CA THR A 120 -9.90 4.64 -10.43
C THR A 120 -8.53 5.28 -10.31
N PHE A 121 -7.62 4.90 -11.19
CA PHE A 121 -6.26 5.47 -11.25
C PHE A 121 -6.19 6.51 -12.36
N TYR A 122 -5.64 7.66 -12.05
CA TYR A 122 -5.51 8.72 -13.07
C TYR A 122 -4.20 9.48 -12.94
#